data_23226777ea47776f1b8eae0c9aac5074
#
_entry.id   23226777ea47776f1b8eae0c9aac5074
#
_cell.length_a   1.000
_cell.length_b   1.000
_cell.length_c   1.000
_cell.angle_alpha   90.00
_cell.angle_beta   90.00
_cell.angle_gamma   90.00
#
_symmetry.space_group_name_H-M   'P 1'
#
loop_
_entity.id
_entity.type
_entity.pdbx_description
1 polymer ?
#
loop_
_entity_poly.entity_id
_entity_poly.type
_entity_poly.pdbx_seq_one_letter_code
_entity_poly.pdbx_strand_id
1 'polypeptide(L)'
;MSITTDNESGQARVAVITGGSRGIGNQVARKLAAEGLAVVVVYGGNKAAADDTVKEIREAGGQAITAQADVADENDMAAVFDLAEQTFGGIDVVVNAAGRMVLSTLAELDLKVLDEMHRTNIRGTFVVSQQAVRRLRPGGALINFSSSVVGLAFPRYSGYAASKGAVEAMTLILAREMRGRDITVNVVAPGPTATDLLYDNNTEENLTRLAAAPPLERLGTAEDITAVVAFLASHEGHWVNGQVIRANGGAI
;
A
#
# COMPACT_ATOMS: atom_id res chain seq x y z
N MET A 1 -18.39 -3.56 15.75
CA MET A 1 -19.19 -3.60 14.50
C MET A 1 -18.51 -4.64 13.61
N SER A 2 -19.24 -5.65 13.15
CA SER A 2 -18.68 -6.71 12.31
C SER A 2 -18.61 -6.18 10.89
N ILE A 3 -17.39 -6.11 10.33
CA ILE A 3 -17.21 -5.94 8.89
C ILE A 3 -17.83 -7.17 8.24
N THR A 4 -18.67 -7.00 7.22
CA THR A 4 -19.14 -8.14 6.44
C THR A 4 -17.92 -8.80 5.80
N THR A 5 -17.52 -9.93 6.38
CA THR A 5 -16.30 -10.67 6.01
C THR A 5 -16.50 -11.48 4.73
N ASP A 6 -17.76 -11.68 4.33
CA ASP A 6 -18.12 -12.53 3.21
C ASP A 6 -18.57 -11.67 2.01
N ASN A 7 -18.21 -12.11 0.82
CA ASN A 7 -18.76 -11.60 -0.43
C ASN A 7 -20.21 -12.12 -0.64
N GLU A 8 -20.88 -11.68 -1.70
CA GLU A 8 -22.25 -12.11 -2.04
C GLU A 8 -22.40 -13.65 -2.18
N SER A 9 -21.31 -14.40 -2.39
CA SER A 9 -21.30 -15.86 -2.47
C SER A 9 -21.05 -16.55 -1.12
N GLY A 10 -20.91 -15.82 -0.01
CA GLY A 10 -20.60 -16.37 1.31
C GLY A 10 -19.16 -16.86 1.48
N GLN A 11 -18.25 -16.46 0.58
CA GLN A 11 -16.82 -16.74 0.66
C GLN A 11 -16.10 -15.56 1.30
N ALA A 12 -15.01 -15.83 2.06
CA ALA A 12 -14.15 -14.79 2.60
C ALA A 12 -13.65 -13.85 1.48
N ARG A 13 -13.64 -12.54 1.75
CA ARG A 13 -13.03 -11.55 0.85
C ARG A 13 -11.52 -11.75 0.80
N VAL A 14 -10.91 -11.43 -0.32
CA VAL A 14 -9.49 -11.69 -0.59
C VAL A 14 -8.73 -10.39 -0.80
N ALA A 15 -7.61 -10.24 -0.09
CA ALA A 15 -6.72 -9.09 -0.22
C ALA A 15 -5.35 -9.49 -0.78
N VAL A 16 -4.87 -8.78 -1.80
CA VAL A 16 -3.50 -8.86 -2.30
C VAL A 16 -2.73 -7.63 -1.81
N ILE A 17 -1.63 -7.83 -1.07
CA ILE A 17 -0.88 -6.75 -0.42
C ILE A 17 0.57 -6.78 -0.87
N THR A 18 0.99 -5.82 -1.71
CA THR A 18 2.39 -5.68 -2.09
C THR A 18 3.20 -5.00 -0.99
N GLY A 19 4.47 -5.38 -0.83
CA GLY A 19 5.27 -4.91 0.30
C GLY A 19 4.78 -5.43 1.65
N GLY A 20 4.06 -6.55 1.67
CA GLY A 20 3.40 -7.10 2.86
C GLY A 20 4.33 -7.76 3.89
N SER A 21 5.63 -7.82 3.63
CA SER A 21 6.58 -8.48 4.54
C SER A 21 7.13 -7.57 5.65
N ARG A 22 6.92 -6.25 5.60
CA ARG A 22 7.42 -5.31 6.63
C ARG A 22 6.63 -4.01 6.67
N GLY A 23 6.89 -3.22 7.71
CA GLY A 23 6.36 -1.86 7.86
C GLY A 23 4.83 -1.80 7.77
N ILE A 24 4.33 -0.79 7.06
CA ILE A 24 2.87 -0.57 6.92
C ILE A 24 2.20 -1.76 6.23
N GLY A 25 2.80 -2.31 5.15
CA GLY A 25 2.21 -3.44 4.41
C GLY A 25 2.01 -4.69 5.29
N ASN A 26 2.95 -4.98 6.18
CA ASN A 26 2.84 -6.08 7.15
C ASN A 26 1.65 -5.85 8.11
N GLN A 27 1.54 -4.67 8.69
CA GLN A 27 0.43 -4.35 9.60
C GLN A 27 -0.92 -4.37 8.88
N VAL A 28 -0.99 -3.90 7.63
CA VAL A 28 -2.19 -4.01 6.80
C VAL A 28 -2.56 -5.48 6.57
N ALA A 29 -1.58 -6.34 6.26
CA ALA A 29 -1.83 -7.77 6.06
C ALA A 29 -2.46 -8.43 7.30
N ARG A 30 -1.87 -8.16 8.46
CA ARG A 30 -2.38 -8.67 9.76
C ARG A 30 -3.77 -8.13 10.09
N LYS A 31 -3.97 -6.84 9.88
CA LYS A 31 -5.25 -6.18 10.18
C LYS A 31 -6.38 -6.71 9.32
N LEU A 32 -6.19 -6.78 7.99
CA LEU A 32 -7.22 -7.29 7.09
C LEU A 32 -7.49 -8.78 7.33
N ALA A 33 -6.47 -9.58 7.65
CA ALA A 33 -6.67 -10.97 8.05
C ALA A 33 -7.46 -11.11 9.36
N ALA A 34 -7.19 -10.27 10.35
CA ALA A 34 -7.95 -10.23 11.61
C ALA A 34 -9.41 -9.78 11.40
N GLU A 35 -9.68 -9.07 10.32
CA GLU A 35 -11.03 -8.69 9.89
C GLU A 35 -11.68 -9.75 8.99
N GLY A 36 -11.06 -10.93 8.84
CA GLY A 36 -11.63 -12.09 8.16
C GLY A 36 -11.31 -12.19 6.67
N LEU A 37 -10.47 -11.33 6.12
CA LEU A 37 -10.04 -11.48 4.72
C LEU A 37 -8.96 -12.56 4.59
N ALA A 38 -9.00 -13.32 3.50
CA ALA A 38 -7.86 -14.14 3.09
C ALA A 38 -6.78 -13.24 2.43
N VAL A 39 -5.51 -13.42 2.78
CA VAL A 39 -4.46 -12.47 2.42
C VAL A 39 -3.34 -13.11 1.60
N VAL A 40 -2.97 -12.47 0.50
CA VAL A 40 -1.74 -12.76 -0.24
C VAL A 40 -0.69 -11.72 0.13
N VAL A 41 0.34 -12.14 0.86
CA VAL A 41 1.48 -11.32 1.27
C VAL A 41 2.53 -11.33 0.16
N VAL A 42 2.58 -10.25 -0.64
CA VAL A 42 3.54 -10.14 -1.73
C VAL A 42 4.83 -9.48 -1.24
N TYR A 43 5.96 -10.11 -1.55
CA TYR A 43 7.29 -9.64 -1.15
C TYR A 43 8.29 -9.70 -2.33
N GLY A 44 9.31 -8.83 -2.32
CA GLY A 44 10.38 -8.85 -3.32
C GLY A 44 11.53 -9.79 -2.95
N GLY A 45 12.25 -9.49 -1.88
CA GLY A 45 13.50 -10.19 -1.55
C GLY A 45 13.54 -10.91 -0.20
N ASN A 46 12.79 -10.46 0.81
CA ASN A 46 12.86 -11.03 2.16
C ASN A 46 11.75 -12.07 2.39
N LYS A 47 12.03 -13.31 1.98
CA LYS A 47 11.13 -14.44 2.15
C LYS A 47 10.84 -14.74 3.62
N ALA A 48 11.86 -14.71 4.48
CA ALA A 48 11.71 -15.04 5.89
C ALA A 48 10.69 -14.10 6.57
N ALA A 49 10.82 -12.79 6.38
CA ALA A 49 9.87 -11.83 6.93
C ALA A 49 8.43 -12.00 6.38
N ALA A 50 8.29 -12.42 5.11
CA ALA A 50 6.98 -12.72 4.55
C ALA A 50 6.38 -14.00 5.17
N ASP A 51 7.19 -15.04 5.33
CA ASP A 51 6.77 -16.29 5.98
C ASP A 51 6.39 -16.07 7.45
N ASP A 52 7.14 -15.22 8.18
CA ASP A 52 6.80 -14.84 9.56
C ASP A 52 5.46 -14.12 9.62
N THR A 53 5.21 -13.18 8.69
CA THR A 53 3.91 -12.50 8.58
C THR A 53 2.76 -13.50 8.39
N VAL A 54 2.92 -14.43 7.46
CA VAL A 54 1.90 -15.45 7.18
C VAL A 54 1.71 -16.40 8.37
N LYS A 55 2.80 -16.80 9.03
CA LYS A 55 2.77 -17.64 10.24
C LYS A 55 1.94 -16.97 11.34
N GLU A 56 2.22 -15.71 11.65
CA GLU A 56 1.50 -14.96 12.69
C GLU A 56 0.01 -14.79 12.37
N ILE A 57 -0.34 -14.53 11.09
CA ILE A 57 -1.74 -14.47 10.64
C ILE A 57 -2.43 -15.82 10.86
N ARG A 58 -1.79 -16.92 10.50
CA ARG A 58 -2.35 -18.27 10.67
C ARG A 58 -2.48 -18.68 12.13
N GLU A 59 -1.51 -18.35 12.97
CA GLU A 59 -1.56 -18.59 14.41
C GLU A 59 -2.70 -17.82 15.09
N ALA A 60 -3.06 -16.64 14.53
CA ALA A 60 -4.24 -15.87 14.95
C ALA A 60 -5.57 -16.37 14.35
N GLY A 61 -5.57 -17.46 13.57
CA GLY A 61 -6.76 -18.06 12.98
C GLY A 61 -7.15 -17.50 11.61
N GLY A 62 -6.35 -16.61 11.03
CA GLY A 62 -6.56 -16.05 9.69
C GLY A 62 -6.04 -16.94 8.56
N GLN A 63 -6.38 -16.58 7.33
CA GLN A 63 -5.89 -17.24 6.13
C GLN A 63 -4.90 -16.36 5.39
N ALA A 64 -3.70 -16.85 5.13
CA ALA A 64 -2.71 -16.12 4.36
C ALA A 64 -1.75 -17.05 3.61
N ILE A 65 -1.21 -16.56 2.49
CA ILE A 65 -0.12 -17.18 1.72
C ILE A 65 0.91 -16.12 1.35
N THR A 66 2.13 -16.55 1.05
CA THR A 66 3.17 -15.67 0.49
C THR A 66 3.23 -15.79 -1.03
N ALA A 67 3.62 -14.70 -1.70
CA ALA A 67 3.97 -14.69 -3.11
C ALA A 67 5.20 -13.81 -3.34
N GLN A 68 6.23 -14.34 -4.00
CA GLN A 68 7.39 -13.54 -4.39
C GLN A 68 7.14 -12.89 -5.75
N ALA A 69 7.36 -11.57 -5.84
CA ALA A 69 7.22 -10.85 -7.10
C ALA A 69 8.01 -9.54 -7.10
N ASP A 70 8.56 -9.16 -8.24
CA ASP A 70 8.91 -7.79 -8.56
C ASP A 70 7.63 -7.07 -9.03
N VAL A 71 7.18 -6.08 -8.27
CA VAL A 71 5.95 -5.33 -8.59
C VAL A 71 5.99 -4.64 -9.96
N ALA A 72 7.19 -4.38 -10.49
CA ALA A 72 7.37 -3.77 -11.79
C ALA A 72 7.51 -4.79 -12.95
N ASP A 73 7.40 -6.08 -12.66
CA ASP A 73 7.35 -7.14 -13.66
C ASP A 73 5.90 -7.59 -13.88
N GLU A 74 5.46 -7.56 -15.14
CA GLU A 74 4.08 -7.86 -15.53
C GLU A 74 3.72 -9.34 -15.34
N ASN A 75 4.69 -10.25 -15.59
CA ASN A 75 4.47 -11.69 -15.47
C ASN A 75 4.44 -12.11 -14.01
N ASP A 76 5.35 -11.56 -13.18
CA ASP A 76 5.35 -11.81 -11.74
C ASP A 76 4.02 -11.41 -11.12
N MET A 77 3.55 -10.19 -11.44
CA MET A 77 2.28 -9.72 -10.89
C MET A 77 1.08 -10.48 -11.45
N ALA A 78 1.08 -10.89 -12.73
CA ALA A 78 0.04 -11.76 -13.26
C ALA A 78 -0.02 -13.09 -12.48
N ALA A 79 1.13 -13.71 -12.22
CA ALA A 79 1.21 -14.96 -11.47
C ALA A 79 0.73 -14.81 -10.01
N VAL A 80 1.00 -13.67 -9.35
CA VAL A 80 0.46 -13.36 -8.01
C VAL A 80 -1.06 -13.33 -8.01
N PHE A 81 -1.66 -12.66 -8.98
CA PHE A 81 -3.11 -12.55 -9.09
C PHE A 81 -3.75 -13.90 -9.46
N ASP A 82 -3.11 -14.68 -10.35
CA ASP A 82 -3.55 -16.06 -10.66
C ASP A 82 -3.52 -16.93 -9.40
N LEU A 83 -2.47 -16.84 -8.59
CA LEU A 83 -2.34 -17.58 -7.34
C LEU A 83 -3.45 -17.19 -6.35
N ALA A 84 -3.79 -15.90 -6.23
CA ALA A 84 -4.85 -15.42 -5.37
C ALA A 84 -6.22 -16.00 -5.79
N GLU A 85 -6.54 -15.95 -7.09
CA GLU A 85 -7.78 -16.48 -7.65
C GLU A 85 -7.87 -18.00 -7.50
N GLN A 86 -6.79 -18.73 -7.77
CA GLN A 86 -6.75 -20.19 -7.63
C GLN A 86 -6.87 -20.66 -6.18
N THR A 87 -6.29 -19.92 -5.23
CA THR A 87 -6.25 -20.33 -3.83
C THR A 87 -7.52 -19.93 -3.08
N PHE A 88 -8.02 -18.72 -3.35
CA PHE A 88 -9.09 -18.10 -2.56
C PHE A 88 -10.35 -17.73 -3.37
N GLY A 89 -10.36 -18.01 -4.68
CA GLY A 89 -11.53 -17.88 -5.54
C GLY A 89 -11.79 -16.49 -6.12
N GLY A 90 -10.95 -15.49 -5.86
CA GLY A 90 -11.07 -14.15 -6.44
C GLY A 90 -10.30 -13.08 -5.67
N ILE A 91 -10.52 -11.81 -6.00
CA ILE A 91 -9.81 -10.67 -5.38
C ILE A 91 -10.80 -9.54 -5.13
N ASP A 92 -10.84 -9.01 -3.90
CA ASP A 92 -11.72 -7.92 -3.49
C ASP A 92 -10.96 -6.65 -3.10
N VAL A 93 -9.73 -6.81 -2.59
CA VAL A 93 -8.92 -5.68 -2.13
C VAL A 93 -7.50 -5.81 -2.68
N VAL A 94 -6.98 -4.74 -3.24
CA VAL A 94 -5.57 -4.64 -3.59
C VAL A 94 -4.96 -3.46 -2.86
N VAL A 95 -3.93 -3.73 -2.04
CA VAL A 95 -3.17 -2.70 -1.33
C VAL A 95 -1.76 -2.67 -1.88
N ASN A 96 -1.44 -1.60 -2.61
CA ASN A 96 -0.14 -1.44 -3.24
C ASN A 96 0.80 -0.61 -2.34
N ALA A 97 1.42 -1.27 -1.35
CA ALA A 97 2.31 -0.65 -0.38
C ALA A 97 3.80 -0.85 -0.69
N ALA A 98 4.15 -1.57 -1.75
CA ALA A 98 5.54 -1.69 -2.19
C ALA A 98 6.11 -0.33 -2.62
N GLY A 99 7.32 -0.02 -2.18
CA GLY A 99 7.98 1.23 -2.53
C GLY A 99 9.42 1.31 -2.03
N ARG A 100 10.16 2.22 -2.66
CA ARG A 100 11.54 2.59 -2.29
C ARG A 100 11.61 4.08 -2.05
N MET A 101 12.49 4.49 -1.15
CA MET A 101 12.81 5.89 -0.89
C MET A 101 14.33 6.05 -0.91
N VAL A 102 14.81 6.99 -1.70
CA VAL A 102 16.21 7.44 -1.69
C VAL A 102 16.19 8.95 -1.68
N LEU A 103 16.92 9.54 -0.76
CA LEU A 103 16.98 10.99 -0.54
C LEU A 103 18.29 11.55 -1.05
N SER A 104 18.20 12.49 -1.99
CA SER A 104 19.35 13.22 -2.52
C SER A 104 18.95 14.62 -2.97
N THR A 105 19.86 15.59 -2.91
CA THR A 105 19.67 16.85 -3.62
C THR A 105 19.59 16.58 -5.12
N LEU A 106 18.88 17.41 -5.88
CA LEU A 106 18.76 17.20 -7.32
C LEU A 106 20.13 17.23 -8.02
N ALA A 107 21.06 18.06 -7.51
CA ALA A 107 22.40 18.20 -8.07
C ALA A 107 23.28 16.94 -7.89
N GLU A 108 23.03 16.16 -6.85
CA GLU A 108 23.82 14.97 -6.49
C GLU A 108 23.09 13.65 -6.80
N LEU A 109 21.86 13.73 -7.28
CA LEU A 109 21.04 12.55 -7.52
C LEU A 109 21.59 11.70 -8.67
N ASP A 110 21.98 10.47 -8.35
CA ASP A 110 22.31 9.47 -9.36
C ASP A 110 21.04 9.05 -10.12
N LEU A 111 21.03 9.30 -11.43
CA LEU A 111 19.86 9.00 -12.28
C LEU A 111 19.58 7.49 -12.39
N LYS A 112 20.56 6.62 -12.21
CA LYS A 112 20.31 5.16 -12.14
C LYS A 112 19.50 4.79 -10.90
N VAL A 113 19.83 5.42 -9.76
CA VAL A 113 19.07 5.24 -8.51
C VAL A 113 17.67 5.81 -8.64
N LEU A 114 17.52 6.94 -9.34
CA LEU A 114 16.21 7.52 -9.67
C LEU A 114 15.38 6.54 -10.53
N ASP A 115 15.97 5.98 -11.59
CA ASP A 115 15.30 5.05 -12.49
C ASP A 115 14.83 3.79 -11.75
N GLU A 116 15.67 3.22 -10.87
CA GLU A 116 15.28 2.08 -10.04
C GLU A 116 14.12 2.42 -9.07
N MET A 117 14.18 3.60 -8.45
CA MET A 117 13.09 4.06 -7.58
C MET A 117 11.80 4.30 -8.37
N HIS A 118 11.87 4.94 -9.52
CA HIS A 118 10.73 5.17 -10.41
C HIS A 118 10.20 3.86 -10.99
N ARG A 119 11.08 2.91 -11.31
CA ARG A 119 10.67 1.57 -11.73
C ARG A 119 9.80 0.90 -10.68
N THR A 120 10.20 0.93 -9.41
CA THR A 120 9.39 0.35 -8.33
C THR A 120 8.14 1.18 -8.06
N ASN A 121 8.28 2.49 -7.83
CA ASN A 121 7.20 3.32 -7.32
C ASN A 121 6.17 3.72 -8.39
N ILE A 122 6.61 3.94 -9.64
CA ILE A 122 5.73 4.38 -10.73
C ILE A 122 5.30 3.16 -11.56
N ARG A 123 6.25 2.52 -12.27
CA ARG A 123 5.92 1.38 -13.12
C ARG A 123 5.27 0.25 -12.31
N GLY A 124 5.80 -0.07 -11.12
CA GLY A 124 5.21 -1.08 -10.25
C GLY A 124 3.76 -0.75 -9.89
N THR A 125 3.46 0.52 -9.59
CA THR A 125 2.08 0.93 -9.32
C THR A 125 1.18 0.77 -10.55
N PHE A 126 1.67 1.08 -11.76
CA PHE A 126 0.92 0.82 -13.00
C PHE A 126 0.64 -0.66 -13.21
N VAL A 127 1.66 -1.52 -13.05
CA VAL A 127 1.55 -2.98 -13.26
C VAL A 127 0.55 -3.57 -12.26
N VAL A 128 0.69 -3.28 -10.97
CA VAL A 128 -0.23 -3.75 -9.91
C VAL A 128 -1.65 -3.25 -10.17
N SER A 129 -1.81 -1.95 -10.46
CA SER A 129 -3.13 -1.36 -10.72
C SER A 129 -3.77 -1.94 -11.97
N GLN A 130 -3.01 -2.24 -13.02
CA GLN A 130 -3.52 -2.86 -14.24
C GLN A 130 -4.07 -4.27 -13.96
N GLN A 131 -3.42 -5.08 -13.15
CA GLN A 131 -3.96 -6.35 -12.69
C GLN A 131 -5.22 -6.15 -11.85
N ALA A 132 -5.18 -5.22 -10.91
CA ALA A 132 -6.30 -4.91 -10.02
C ALA A 132 -7.57 -4.51 -10.81
N VAL A 133 -7.47 -3.53 -11.73
CA VAL A 133 -8.62 -3.07 -12.49
C VAL A 133 -9.21 -4.12 -13.44
N ARG A 134 -8.44 -5.14 -13.82
CA ARG A 134 -8.91 -6.24 -14.64
C ARG A 134 -9.63 -7.32 -13.83
N ARG A 135 -9.24 -7.55 -12.57
CA ARG A 135 -9.57 -8.74 -11.78
C ARG A 135 -10.33 -8.49 -10.49
N LEU A 136 -10.38 -7.25 -9.99
CA LEU A 136 -11.19 -6.92 -8.82
C LEU A 136 -12.66 -7.22 -9.09
N ARG A 137 -13.29 -7.91 -8.14
CA ARG A 137 -14.72 -8.16 -8.13
C ARG A 137 -15.50 -6.87 -7.83
N PRO A 138 -16.78 -6.75 -8.24
CA PRO A 138 -17.67 -5.67 -7.79
C PRO A 138 -17.69 -5.55 -6.26
N GLY A 139 -17.78 -4.33 -5.74
CA GLY A 139 -17.62 -4.03 -4.32
C GLY A 139 -16.15 -3.98 -3.86
N GLY A 140 -15.20 -4.10 -4.79
CA GLY A 140 -13.77 -4.14 -4.50
C GLY A 140 -13.12 -2.79 -4.30
N ALA A 141 -11.89 -2.81 -3.77
CA ALA A 141 -11.09 -1.61 -3.49
C ALA A 141 -9.63 -1.75 -3.95
N LEU A 142 -9.13 -0.75 -4.68
CA LEU A 142 -7.71 -0.55 -4.96
C LEU A 142 -7.20 0.62 -4.11
N ILE A 143 -6.19 0.36 -3.29
CA ILE A 143 -5.59 1.35 -2.39
C ILE A 143 -4.10 1.48 -2.73
N ASN A 144 -3.71 2.60 -3.31
CA ASN A 144 -2.32 2.93 -3.62
C ASN A 144 -1.70 3.77 -2.50
N PHE A 145 -0.38 3.73 -2.38
CA PHE A 145 0.36 4.50 -1.39
C PHE A 145 1.14 5.65 -2.04
N SER A 146 0.77 6.89 -1.65
CA SER A 146 1.57 8.10 -1.86
C SER A 146 2.39 8.44 -0.61
N SER A 147 2.61 9.70 -0.36
CA SER A 147 3.27 10.26 0.82
C SER A 147 2.89 11.74 0.97
N SER A 148 2.72 12.20 2.19
CA SER A 148 2.51 13.63 2.48
C SER A 148 3.68 14.53 2.00
N VAL A 149 4.83 13.95 1.69
CA VAL A 149 5.98 14.69 1.12
C VAL A 149 5.65 15.42 -0.17
N VAL A 150 4.64 14.97 -0.92
CA VAL A 150 4.17 15.66 -2.15
C VAL A 150 3.72 17.09 -1.84
N GLY A 151 3.09 17.32 -0.69
CA GLY A 151 2.67 18.66 -0.25
C GLY A 151 3.67 19.34 0.71
N LEU A 152 4.44 18.57 1.49
CA LEU A 152 5.42 19.10 2.44
C LEU A 152 6.67 19.69 1.76
N ALA A 153 6.98 19.25 0.53
CA ALA A 153 8.03 19.78 -0.33
C ALA A 153 9.41 19.88 0.35
N PHE A 154 9.80 18.85 1.10
CA PHE A 154 11.09 18.83 1.81
C PHE A 154 12.29 18.79 0.84
N PRO A 155 13.39 19.54 1.12
CA PRO A 155 14.64 19.38 0.41
C PRO A 155 15.10 17.92 0.38
N ARG A 156 15.77 17.48 -0.70
CA ARG A 156 16.27 16.14 -0.97
C ARG A 156 15.20 15.10 -1.36
N TYR A 157 13.92 15.45 -1.36
CA TYR A 157 12.82 14.51 -1.68
C TYR A 157 12.35 14.58 -3.13
N SER A 158 12.99 15.34 -4.03
CA SER A 158 12.48 15.62 -5.38
C SER A 158 12.12 14.35 -6.17
N GLY A 159 13.03 13.38 -6.27
CA GLY A 159 12.79 12.13 -6.99
C GLY A 159 11.68 11.27 -6.35
N TYR A 160 11.69 11.16 -5.03
CA TYR A 160 10.67 10.42 -4.29
C TYR A 160 9.29 11.09 -4.39
N ALA A 161 9.22 12.39 -4.14
CA ALA A 161 7.96 13.15 -4.24
C ALA A 161 7.37 13.10 -5.66
N ALA A 162 8.22 13.20 -6.70
CA ALA A 162 7.79 13.03 -8.09
C ALA A 162 7.14 11.65 -8.32
N SER A 163 7.74 10.57 -7.81
CA SER A 163 7.17 9.24 -7.91
C SER A 163 5.81 9.11 -7.21
N LYS A 164 5.65 9.75 -6.05
CA LYS A 164 4.41 9.71 -5.27
C LYS A 164 3.33 10.63 -5.85
N GLY A 165 3.70 11.77 -6.44
CA GLY A 165 2.78 12.60 -7.22
C GLY A 165 2.23 11.89 -8.46
N ALA A 166 3.05 11.08 -9.14
CA ALA A 166 2.59 10.24 -10.25
C ALA A 166 1.53 9.23 -9.81
N VAL A 167 1.69 8.62 -8.62
CA VAL A 167 0.70 7.70 -8.03
C VAL A 167 -0.63 8.41 -7.76
N GLU A 168 -0.60 9.63 -7.21
CA GLU A 168 -1.80 10.42 -6.96
C GLU A 168 -2.55 10.72 -8.26
N ALA A 169 -1.85 11.26 -9.26
CA ALA A 169 -2.44 11.61 -10.55
C ALA A 169 -3.07 10.41 -11.25
N MET A 170 -2.37 9.27 -11.29
CA MET A 170 -2.86 8.04 -11.90
C MET A 170 -4.12 7.52 -11.19
N THR A 171 -4.13 7.51 -9.87
CA THR A 171 -5.23 6.95 -9.07
C THR A 171 -6.54 7.72 -9.28
N LEU A 172 -6.47 9.05 -9.38
CA LEU A 172 -7.64 9.89 -9.66
C LEU A 172 -8.26 9.59 -11.05
N ILE A 173 -7.42 9.27 -12.02
CA ILE A 173 -7.88 8.87 -13.37
C ILE A 173 -8.52 7.48 -13.31
N LEU A 174 -7.86 6.51 -12.68
CA LEU A 174 -8.36 5.14 -12.55
C LEU A 174 -9.73 5.08 -11.86
N ALA A 175 -9.96 5.88 -10.83
CA ALA A 175 -11.26 5.95 -10.17
C ALA A 175 -12.40 6.29 -11.14
N ARG A 176 -12.13 7.13 -12.13
CA ARG A 176 -13.11 7.49 -13.19
C ARG A 176 -13.26 6.40 -14.24
N GLU A 177 -12.18 5.70 -14.57
CA GLU A 177 -12.20 4.57 -15.51
C GLU A 177 -12.96 3.36 -14.96
N MET A 178 -13.06 3.23 -13.63
CA MET A 178 -13.84 2.18 -12.96
C MET A 178 -15.35 2.45 -12.92
N ARG A 179 -15.84 3.50 -13.59
CA ARG A 179 -17.26 3.82 -13.64
C ARG A 179 -18.10 2.62 -14.08
N GLY A 180 -19.12 2.28 -13.28
CA GLY A 180 -20.03 1.16 -13.54
C GLY A 180 -19.49 -0.22 -13.14
N ARG A 181 -18.27 -0.27 -12.57
CA ARG A 181 -17.65 -1.52 -12.09
C ARG A 181 -17.85 -1.76 -10.60
N ASP A 182 -18.40 -0.79 -9.87
CA ASP A 182 -18.54 -0.84 -8.40
C ASP A 182 -17.20 -1.12 -7.69
N ILE A 183 -16.14 -0.45 -8.13
CA ILE A 183 -14.78 -0.56 -7.59
C ILE A 183 -14.32 0.82 -7.17
N THR A 184 -13.81 0.94 -5.94
CA THR A 184 -13.20 2.19 -5.45
C THR A 184 -11.69 2.19 -5.69
N VAL A 185 -11.14 3.35 -6.01
CA VAL A 185 -9.69 3.55 -6.20
C VAL A 185 -9.26 4.78 -5.44
N ASN A 186 -8.44 4.60 -4.39
CA ASN A 186 -7.99 5.66 -3.51
C ASN A 186 -6.48 5.62 -3.27
N VAL A 187 -5.95 6.73 -2.77
CA VAL A 187 -4.58 6.85 -2.30
C VAL A 187 -4.58 7.10 -0.80
N VAL A 188 -3.73 6.41 -0.08
CA VAL A 188 -3.31 6.80 1.28
C VAL A 188 -1.95 7.49 1.18
N ALA A 189 -1.84 8.68 1.76
CA ALA A 189 -0.62 9.48 1.80
C ALA A 189 -0.14 9.66 3.25
N PRO A 190 0.67 8.72 3.78
CA PRO A 190 1.18 8.80 5.14
C PRO A 190 2.04 10.03 5.37
N GLY A 191 2.02 10.54 6.61
CA GLY A 191 3.07 11.39 7.15
C GLY A 191 4.31 10.59 7.55
N PRO A 192 5.27 11.23 8.25
CA PRO A 192 6.40 10.53 8.82
C PRO A 192 5.92 9.43 9.76
N THR A 193 6.15 8.17 9.37
CA THR A 193 5.64 6.98 10.06
C THR A 193 6.82 6.14 10.53
N ALA A 194 6.82 5.73 11.79
CA ALA A 194 7.85 4.94 12.46
C ALA A 194 7.98 3.54 11.81
N THR A 195 8.83 3.43 10.82
CA THR A 195 9.14 2.22 10.03
C THR A 195 10.61 2.21 9.65
N ASP A 196 11.15 1.05 9.30
CA ASP A 196 12.54 0.92 8.82
C ASP A 196 12.81 1.88 7.66
N LEU A 197 11.84 2.03 6.73
CA LEU A 197 11.98 2.94 5.60
C LEU A 197 12.23 4.39 6.04
N LEU A 198 11.63 4.85 7.14
CA LEU A 198 11.88 6.17 7.68
C LEU A 198 13.23 6.22 8.39
N TYR A 199 13.52 5.24 9.23
CA TYR A 199 14.74 5.20 10.05
C TYR A 199 16.00 5.07 9.20
N ASP A 200 16.00 4.20 8.20
CA ASP A 200 17.14 3.98 7.29
C ASP A 200 17.53 5.22 6.47
N ASN A 201 16.62 6.18 6.32
CA ASN A 201 16.82 7.38 5.49
C ASN A 201 16.96 8.68 6.28
N ASN A 202 16.94 8.63 7.63
CA ASN A 202 16.99 9.84 8.45
C ASN A 202 17.92 9.71 9.64
N THR A 203 18.56 10.84 10.01
CA THR A 203 19.30 10.96 11.25
C THR A 203 18.35 11.16 12.43
N GLU A 204 18.84 10.92 13.67
CA GLU A 204 18.06 11.09 14.89
C GLU A 204 17.54 12.53 15.05
N GLU A 205 18.35 13.53 14.69
CA GLU A 205 17.96 14.94 14.68
C GLU A 205 16.79 15.20 13.71
N ASN A 206 16.85 14.61 12.50
CA ASN A 206 15.74 14.71 11.53
C ASN A 206 14.49 14.01 12.03
N LEU A 207 14.61 12.85 12.67
CA LEU A 207 13.47 12.12 13.25
C LEU A 207 12.78 12.95 14.35
N THR A 208 13.54 13.59 15.21
CA THR A 208 13.01 14.51 16.24
C THR A 208 12.23 15.66 15.60
N ARG A 209 12.79 16.28 14.56
CA ARG A 209 12.12 17.37 13.83
C ARG A 209 10.85 16.88 13.11
N LEU A 210 10.89 15.70 12.50
CA LEU A 210 9.74 15.11 11.81
C LEU A 210 8.63 14.72 12.80
N ALA A 211 8.98 14.32 14.01
CA ALA A 211 8.01 14.01 15.07
C ALA A 211 7.32 15.29 15.60
N ALA A 212 8.05 16.39 15.71
CA ALA A 212 7.52 17.65 16.20
C ALA A 212 6.72 18.46 15.15
N ALA A 213 6.83 18.14 13.87
CA ALA A 213 6.20 18.91 12.80
C ALA A 213 4.68 18.78 12.71
N PRO A 214 4.05 17.61 12.87
CA PRO A 214 2.60 17.48 12.90
C PRO A 214 1.99 18.12 14.16
N PRO A 215 0.77 18.70 14.09
CA PRO A 215 0.02 19.14 15.28
C PRO A 215 -0.18 18.08 16.37
N LEU A 216 -0.12 16.79 16.03
CA LEU A 216 -0.19 15.70 17.00
C LEU A 216 1.16 15.41 17.68
N GLU A 217 2.23 16.13 17.34
CA GLU A 217 3.56 16.14 17.96
C GLU A 217 4.20 14.75 18.13
N ARG A 218 3.96 13.85 17.18
CA ARG A 218 4.56 12.52 17.14
C ARG A 218 4.72 12.00 15.71
N LEU A 219 5.60 11.02 15.54
CA LEU A 219 5.57 10.18 14.35
C LEU A 219 4.24 9.39 14.33
N GLY A 220 3.73 9.16 13.12
CA GLY A 220 2.68 8.16 12.93
C GLY A 220 3.21 6.75 13.24
N THR A 221 2.32 5.84 13.59
CA THR A 221 2.62 4.41 13.67
C THR A 221 2.08 3.69 12.43
N ALA A 222 2.52 2.46 12.20
CA ALA A 222 1.95 1.66 11.12
C ALA A 222 0.46 1.40 11.34
N GLU A 223 0.00 1.31 12.58
CA GLU A 223 -1.39 1.14 12.98
C GLU A 223 -2.24 2.36 12.62
N ASP A 224 -1.73 3.60 12.80
CA ASP A 224 -2.43 4.83 12.40
C ASP A 224 -2.78 4.80 10.90
N ILE A 225 -1.85 4.32 10.07
CA ILE A 225 -2.04 4.21 8.62
C ILE A 225 -2.95 3.05 8.26
N THR A 226 -2.76 1.92 8.92
CA THR A 226 -3.51 0.69 8.70
C THR A 226 -5.01 0.87 8.99
N ALA A 227 -5.37 1.68 9.98
CA ALA A 227 -6.77 1.99 10.28
C ALA A 227 -7.47 2.68 9.09
N VAL A 228 -6.77 3.60 8.42
CA VAL A 228 -7.29 4.26 7.20
C VAL A 228 -7.43 3.27 6.05
N VAL A 229 -6.44 2.39 5.86
CA VAL A 229 -6.50 1.35 4.82
C VAL A 229 -7.65 0.38 5.06
N ALA A 230 -7.83 -0.08 6.30
CA ALA A 230 -8.92 -0.99 6.67
C ALA A 230 -10.30 -0.36 6.43
N PHE A 231 -10.47 0.92 6.78
CA PHE A 231 -11.68 1.68 6.47
C PHE A 231 -11.94 1.73 4.96
N LEU A 232 -10.95 2.09 4.14
CA LEU A 232 -11.09 2.15 2.68
C LEU A 232 -11.33 0.77 2.02
N ALA A 233 -10.87 -0.30 2.65
CA ALA A 233 -11.09 -1.67 2.21
C ALA A 233 -12.46 -2.23 2.63
N SER A 234 -13.14 -1.57 3.57
CA SER A 234 -14.42 -1.99 4.12
C SER A 234 -15.61 -1.45 3.31
N HIS A 235 -16.80 -2.00 3.59
CA HIS A 235 -18.05 -1.48 3.04
C HIS A 235 -18.34 -0.04 3.51
N GLU A 236 -17.95 0.32 4.73
CA GLU A 236 -18.15 1.67 5.28
C GLU A 236 -17.35 2.73 4.52
N GLY A 237 -16.18 2.35 3.97
CA GLY A 237 -15.35 3.23 3.13
C GLY A 237 -15.78 3.31 1.67
N HIS A 238 -16.78 2.53 1.22
CA HIS A 238 -17.09 2.36 -0.20
C HIS A 238 -17.58 3.63 -0.92
N TRP A 239 -18.10 4.62 -0.17
CA TRP A 239 -18.45 5.95 -0.75
C TRP A 239 -17.25 6.88 -0.93
N VAL A 240 -16.07 6.50 -0.41
CA VAL A 240 -14.81 7.23 -0.60
C VAL A 240 -14.14 6.70 -1.87
N ASN A 241 -14.14 7.51 -2.93
CA ASN A 241 -13.59 7.11 -4.22
C ASN A 241 -12.86 8.29 -4.90
N GLY A 242 -11.72 8.02 -5.53
CA GLY A 242 -10.91 9.02 -6.21
C GLY A 242 -10.28 10.04 -5.26
N GLN A 243 -9.93 9.64 -4.04
CA GLN A 243 -9.40 10.54 -3.02
C GLN A 243 -7.92 10.26 -2.71
N VAL A 244 -7.22 11.32 -2.31
CA VAL A 244 -5.91 11.25 -1.67
C VAL A 244 -6.12 11.53 -0.18
N ILE A 245 -6.11 10.48 0.62
CA ILE A 245 -6.32 10.58 2.08
C ILE A 245 -4.98 10.76 2.77
N ARG A 246 -4.76 11.94 3.34
CA ARG A 246 -3.56 12.24 4.12
C ARG A 246 -3.71 11.76 5.55
N ALA A 247 -2.97 10.71 5.92
CA ALA A 247 -2.87 10.18 7.28
C ALA A 247 -1.54 10.64 7.88
N ASN A 248 -1.48 11.89 8.39
CA ASN A 248 -0.22 12.57 8.69
C ASN A 248 -0.21 13.42 9.96
N GLY A 249 -1.20 13.24 10.84
CA GLY A 249 -1.28 14.01 12.10
C GLY A 249 -1.51 15.51 11.92
N GLY A 250 -1.96 15.95 10.74
CA GLY A 250 -2.22 17.35 10.42
C GLY A 250 -0.99 18.10 9.89
N ALA A 251 0.04 17.41 9.39
CA ALA A 251 1.27 18.03 8.90
C ALA A 251 1.06 18.92 7.65
N ILE A 252 0.03 18.67 6.85
CA ILE A 252 -0.48 19.49 5.74
C ILE A 252 -1.97 19.28 5.53
#